data_707e85f7f7cc435653289749d30b800e
#
_entry.id   707e85f7f7cc435653289749d30b800e
#
_cell.length_a   1.000
_cell.length_b   1.000
_cell.length_c   1.000
_cell.angle_alpha   90.00
_cell.angle_beta   90.00
_cell.angle_gamma   90.00
#
_symmetry.space_group_name_H-M   'P 1'
#
loop_
_entity.id
_entity.type
_entity.pdbx_description
1 polymer ?
#
loop_
_entity_poly.entity_id
_entity_poly.type
_entity_poly.pdbx_seq_one_letter_code
_entity_poly.pdbx_strand_id
1 'polypeptide(L)'
;SRAFGSGSKTPILVLHGGRGFGHTLLLPVQALARDRRVIFYDQLGSGKSDRPDDLSLWNAARFVRELGQVRRALGLDRVILLGASWGTMLAVDYMLTEPEGVEALILSSPCLSARMWKEDADRLRLLLPKEVQELLLRHEAAGTTASDEYQAGVMEYIKRFACRLDPLPQATCTRAPSEAARRPPSWSCTAG
;
A
#
# COMPACT_ATOMS: atom_id res chain seq x y z
N SER A 1 11.82 0.50 11.39
CA SER A 1 12.02 -0.71 10.57
C SER A 1 12.10 -1.96 11.45
N ARG A 2 11.81 -3.10 10.85
CA ARG A 2 11.91 -4.43 11.48
C ARG A 2 12.58 -5.38 10.49
N ALA A 3 13.56 -6.14 10.93
CA ALA A 3 14.30 -7.09 10.10
C ALA A 3 14.19 -8.52 10.66
N PHE A 4 14.15 -9.50 9.76
CA PHE A 4 14.15 -10.93 10.04
C PHE A 4 15.24 -11.60 9.21
N GLY A 5 15.83 -12.66 9.75
CA GLY A 5 16.86 -13.44 9.09
C GLY A 5 18.25 -12.79 9.14
N SER A 6 19.27 -13.62 8.90
CA SER A 6 20.68 -13.21 8.94
C SER A 6 21.52 -13.79 7.79
N GLY A 7 20.87 -14.36 6.78
CA GLY A 7 21.56 -14.96 5.64
C GLY A 7 22.33 -13.93 4.79
N SER A 8 23.25 -14.45 3.97
CA SER A 8 24.16 -13.64 3.14
C SER A 8 23.62 -13.29 1.75
N LYS A 9 22.49 -13.87 1.35
CA LYS A 9 21.87 -13.53 0.06
C LYS A 9 21.32 -12.11 0.08
N THR A 10 21.17 -11.53 -1.09
CA THR A 10 20.63 -10.17 -1.28
C THR A 10 19.36 -9.97 -0.47
N PRO A 11 19.32 -8.97 0.42
CA PRO A 11 18.18 -8.70 1.29
C PRO A 11 16.94 -8.27 0.50
N ILE A 12 15.77 -8.53 1.08
CA ILE A 12 14.49 -8.02 0.56
C ILE A 12 14.06 -6.83 1.41
N LEU A 13 13.78 -5.70 0.77
CA LEU A 13 13.14 -4.56 1.39
C LEU A 13 11.67 -4.53 0.97
N VAL A 14 10.77 -4.61 1.96
CA VAL A 14 9.33 -4.73 1.76
C VAL A 14 8.67 -3.36 1.79
N LEU A 15 7.99 -3.00 0.70
CA LEU A 15 7.25 -1.77 0.51
C LEU A 15 5.76 -2.08 0.64
N HIS A 16 5.16 -1.69 1.77
CA HIS A 16 3.76 -1.97 2.04
C HIS A 16 2.83 -1.15 1.14
N GLY A 17 1.60 -1.68 0.96
CA GLY A 17 0.52 -0.99 0.26
C GLY A 17 -0.13 0.10 1.10
N GLY A 18 -1.12 0.76 0.53
CA GLY A 18 -2.08 1.70 1.13
C GLY A 18 -1.61 2.59 2.27
N ARG A 19 -2.03 3.83 2.29
CA ARG A 19 -1.70 4.72 3.41
C ARG A 19 -2.42 4.29 4.68
N GLY A 20 -1.70 4.39 5.83
CA GLY A 20 -2.27 4.12 7.15
C GLY A 20 -2.21 2.66 7.58
N PHE A 21 -1.95 1.73 6.67
CA PHE A 21 -1.81 0.31 7.01
C PHE A 21 -0.36 0.09 7.39
N GLY A 22 0.58 0.08 7.44
CA GLY A 22 1.93 -0.28 7.79
C GLY A 22 2.29 -1.70 7.30
N HIS A 23 3.43 -2.17 7.75
CA HIS A 23 4.02 -3.43 7.31
C HIS A 23 3.28 -4.69 7.80
N THR A 24 2.38 -4.58 8.77
CA THR A 24 1.78 -5.73 9.47
C THR A 24 1.04 -6.69 8.56
N LEU A 25 0.40 -6.17 7.50
CA LEU A 25 -0.28 -7.00 6.48
C LEU A 25 0.68 -7.91 5.71
N LEU A 26 1.95 -7.52 5.61
CA LEU A 26 2.97 -8.23 4.85
C LEU A 26 3.90 -9.07 5.73
N LEU A 27 3.65 -9.16 7.04
CA LEU A 27 4.46 -9.99 7.93
C LEU A 27 4.64 -11.44 7.47
N PRO A 28 3.68 -12.11 6.80
CA PRO A 28 3.92 -13.44 6.26
C PRO A 28 5.11 -13.54 5.30
N VAL A 29 5.52 -12.44 4.66
CA VAL A 29 6.73 -12.38 3.80
C VAL A 29 8.00 -12.68 4.58
N GLN A 30 7.99 -12.58 5.93
CA GLN A 30 9.11 -13.01 6.79
C GLN A 30 9.50 -14.49 6.56
N ALA A 31 8.61 -15.32 6.04
CA ALA A 31 8.92 -16.71 5.69
C ALA A 31 10.05 -16.83 4.65
N LEU A 32 10.34 -15.75 3.90
CA LEU A 32 11.48 -15.68 2.97
C LEU A 32 12.82 -15.43 3.69
N ALA A 33 12.80 -15.21 5.00
CA ALA A 33 14.00 -14.89 5.78
C ALA A 33 14.86 -16.13 6.15
N ARG A 34 14.80 -17.20 5.35
CA ARG A 34 15.57 -18.44 5.59
C ARG A 34 17.06 -18.28 5.30
N ASP A 35 17.39 -17.57 4.22
CA ASP A 35 18.76 -17.45 3.70
C ASP A 35 19.17 -15.99 3.40
N ARG A 36 18.32 -15.04 3.74
CA ARG A 36 18.50 -13.61 3.52
C ARG A 36 17.79 -12.78 4.57
N ARG A 37 18.15 -11.51 4.68
CA ARG A 37 17.38 -10.56 5.49
C ARG A 37 16.11 -10.14 4.77
N VAL A 38 14.98 -10.12 5.48
CA VAL A 38 13.71 -9.50 5.03
C VAL A 38 13.43 -8.31 5.94
N ILE A 39 13.39 -7.14 5.36
CA ILE A 39 13.35 -5.87 6.08
C ILE A 39 12.03 -5.17 5.76
N PHE A 40 11.32 -4.78 6.80
CA PHE A 40 10.07 -4.02 6.73
C PHE A 40 10.31 -2.62 7.29
N TYR A 41 9.75 -1.62 6.67
CA TYR A 41 9.63 -0.30 7.27
C TYR A 41 8.23 0.27 7.03
N ASP A 42 7.78 1.14 7.91
CA ASP A 42 6.55 1.89 7.72
C ASP A 42 6.89 3.21 7.02
N GLN A 43 6.28 3.42 5.87
CA GLN A 43 6.38 4.68 5.14
C GLN A 43 5.77 5.82 5.97
N LEU A 44 6.16 7.07 5.72
CA LEU A 44 5.58 8.23 6.39
C LEU A 44 4.05 8.16 6.40
N GLY A 45 3.44 8.47 7.52
CA GLY A 45 1.99 8.43 7.71
C GLY A 45 1.40 7.04 7.92
N SER A 46 2.23 6.01 8.03
CA SER A 46 1.79 4.62 8.14
C SER A 46 2.40 3.94 9.36
N GLY A 47 1.70 2.95 9.90
CA GLY A 47 2.16 2.13 11.00
C GLY A 47 2.67 2.94 12.18
N LYS A 48 3.96 2.80 12.50
CA LYS A 48 4.65 3.48 13.61
C LYS A 48 5.45 4.72 13.18
N SER A 49 5.42 5.08 11.90
CA SER A 49 6.08 6.29 11.40
C SER A 49 5.27 7.54 11.69
N ASP A 50 5.95 8.69 11.70
CA ASP A 50 5.35 10.00 11.96
C ASP A 50 4.19 10.29 10.99
N ARG A 51 3.23 11.07 11.47
CA ARG A 51 2.01 11.45 10.73
C ARG A 51 1.85 12.97 10.72
N PRO A 52 2.72 13.67 9.99
CA PRO A 52 2.64 15.14 9.93
C PRO A 52 1.37 15.59 9.20
N ASP A 53 0.85 16.73 9.63
CA ASP A 53 -0.32 17.36 9.00
C ASP A 53 0.06 18.16 7.73
N ASP A 54 1.34 18.27 7.41
CA ASP A 54 1.84 18.98 6.23
C ASP A 54 1.49 18.21 4.94
N LEU A 55 0.51 18.73 4.20
CA LEU A 55 0.03 18.13 2.95
C LEU A 55 1.09 18.11 1.84
N SER A 56 2.10 18.99 1.88
CA SER A 56 3.19 19.04 0.89
C SER A 56 4.06 17.79 0.90
N LEU A 57 4.06 17.05 2.00
CA LEU A 57 4.81 15.80 2.15
C LEU A 57 4.16 14.59 1.45
N TRP A 58 2.91 14.73 0.98
CA TRP A 58 2.14 13.62 0.42
C TRP A 58 2.24 13.56 -1.11
N ASN A 59 3.44 13.42 -1.64
CA ASN A 59 3.69 13.29 -3.08
C ASN A 59 4.65 12.12 -3.39
N ALA A 60 4.56 11.55 -4.60
CA ALA A 60 5.33 10.38 -5.01
C ALA A 60 6.84 10.64 -4.95
N ALA A 61 7.31 11.78 -5.44
CA ALA A 61 8.73 12.12 -5.45
C ALA A 61 9.35 12.14 -4.04
N ARG A 62 8.58 12.55 -3.05
CA ARG A 62 9.03 12.52 -1.64
C ARG A 62 9.18 11.06 -1.15
N PHE A 63 8.23 10.16 -1.45
CA PHE A 63 8.32 8.75 -1.07
C PHE A 63 9.46 8.02 -1.78
N VAL A 64 9.72 8.36 -3.04
CA VAL A 64 10.90 7.88 -3.79
C VAL A 64 12.20 8.30 -3.09
N ARG A 65 12.33 9.57 -2.69
CA ARG A 65 13.48 10.04 -1.91
C ARG A 65 13.60 9.34 -0.56
N GLU A 66 12.48 9.12 0.16
CA GLU A 66 12.45 8.37 1.42
C GLU A 66 13.01 6.96 1.23
N LEU A 67 12.57 6.24 0.21
CA LEU A 67 13.06 4.90 -0.08
C LEU A 67 14.58 4.88 -0.28
N GLY A 68 15.13 5.84 -1.04
CA GLY A 68 16.57 5.99 -1.20
C GLY A 68 17.29 6.27 0.12
N GLN A 69 16.70 7.10 0.99
CA GLN A 69 17.27 7.39 2.32
C GLN A 69 17.22 6.15 3.23
N VAL A 70 16.12 5.42 3.23
CA VAL A 70 15.97 4.17 4.00
C VAL A 70 17.00 3.13 3.56
N ARG A 71 17.20 2.96 2.25
CA ARG A 71 18.24 2.05 1.74
C ARG A 71 19.63 2.45 2.26
N ARG A 72 20.01 3.70 2.15
CA ARG A 72 21.32 4.19 2.64
C ARG A 72 21.46 4.01 4.15
N ALA A 73 20.46 4.39 4.91
CA ALA A 73 20.48 4.28 6.37
C ALA A 73 20.59 2.83 6.89
N LEU A 74 20.12 1.86 6.09
CA LEU A 74 20.17 0.43 6.40
C LEU A 74 21.35 -0.30 5.77
N GLY A 75 22.22 0.39 5.03
CA GLY A 75 23.37 -0.21 4.34
C GLY A 75 22.96 -1.23 3.28
N LEU A 76 21.89 -0.92 2.52
CA LEU A 76 21.35 -1.81 1.50
C LEU A 76 21.89 -1.43 0.11
N ASP A 77 23.19 -1.61 -0.10
CA ASP A 77 23.82 -1.35 -1.40
C ASP A 77 23.25 -2.27 -2.48
N ARG A 78 23.03 -3.55 -2.13
CA ARG A 78 22.31 -4.52 -2.96
C ARG A 78 20.99 -4.88 -2.30
N VAL A 79 19.88 -4.88 -3.07
CA VAL A 79 18.54 -5.11 -2.53
C VAL A 79 17.59 -5.67 -3.59
N ILE A 80 16.67 -6.52 -3.15
CA ILE A 80 15.45 -6.87 -3.88
C ILE A 80 14.32 -6.04 -3.28
N LEU A 81 13.56 -5.31 -4.11
CA LEU A 81 12.37 -4.59 -3.65
C LEU A 81 11.13 -5.46 -3.81
N LEU A 82 10.39 -5.66 -2.73
CA LEU A 82 9.09 -6.32 -2.76
C LEU A 82 8.02 -5.28 -2.47
N GLY A 83 7.27 -4.88 -3.49
CA GLY A 83 6.15 -3.96 -3.38
C GLY A 83 4.81 -4.68 -3.38
N ALA A 84 3.86 -4.21 -2.57
CA ALA A 84 2.48 -4.65 -2.60
C ALA A 84 1.54 -3.46 -2.81
N SER A 85 0.58 -3.58 -3.76
CA SER A 85 -0.38 -2.52 -4.08
C SER A 85 0.34 -1.18 -4.34
N TRP A 86 0.05 -0.11 -3.56
CA TRP A 86 0.80 1.17 -3.61
C TRP A 86 2.32 0.98 -3.58
N GLY A 87 2.83 0.01 -2.82
CA GLY A 87 4.26 -0.30 -2.77
C GLY A 87 4.84 -0.72 -4.12
N THR A 88 4.02 -1.19 -5.06
CA THR A 88 4.46 -1.50 -6.43
C THR A 88 4.67 -0.24 -7.25
N MET A 89 3.80 0.78 -7.12
CA MET A 89 4.01 2.10 -7.73
C MET A 89 5.31 2.71 -7.22
N LEU A 90 5.49 2.73 -5.89
CA LEU A 90 6.71 3.26 -5.28
C LEU A 90 7.96 2.53 -5.77
N ALA A 91 7.92 1.20 -5.90
CA ALA A 91 9.05 0.44 -6.41
C ALA A 91 9.38 0.82 -7.86
N VAL A 92 8.37 0.94 -8.71
CA VAL A 92 8.55 1.30 -10.13
C VAL A 92 9.01 2.75 -10.27
N ASP A 93 8.37 3.71 -9.58
CA ASP A 93 8.80 5.12 -9.59
C ASP A 93 10.24 5.27 -9.10
N TYR A 94 10.64 4.47 -8.11
CA TYR A 94 12.03 4.46 -7.66
C TYR A 94 12.98 3.92 -8.73
N MET A 95 12.61 2.85 -9.46
CA MET A 95 13.43 2.33 -10.56
C MET A 95 13.58 3.30 -11.71
N LEU A 96 12.60 4.17 -11.96
CA LEU A 96 12.71 5.24 -12.97
C LEU A 96 13.76 6.31 -12.62
N THR A 97 14.28 6.31 -11.38
CA THR A 97 15.44 7.14 -11.00
C THR A 97 16.78 6.44 -11.25
N GLU A 98 16.77 5.28 -11.90
CA GLU A 98 17.94 4.47 -12.24
C GLU A 98 18.85 4.17 -11.03
N PRO A 99 18.31 3.68 -9.89
CA PRO A 99 19.10 3.44 -8.70
C PRO A 99 20.04 2.24 -8.89
N GLU A 100 21.28 2.39 -8.49
CA GLU A 100 22.22 1.27 -8.47
C GLU A 100 21.84 0.22 -7.42
N GLY A 101 22.22 -1.04 -7.64
CA GLY A 101 22.13 -2.12 -6.68
C GLY A 101 20.76 -2.70 -6.44
N VAL A 102 19.72 -2.31 -7.18
CA VAL A 102 18.43 -3.03 -7.17
C VAL A 102 18.54 -4.21 -8.13
N GLU A 103 18.55 -5.43 -7.56
CA GLU A 103 18.76 -6.65 -8.35
C GLU A 103 17.47 -7.21 -8.95
N ALA A 104 16.34 -7.02 -8.25
CA ALA A 104 15.07 -7.50 -8.73
C ALA A 104 13.89 -6.72 -8.09
N LEU A 105 12.75 -6.75 -8.79
CA LEU A 105 11.46 -6.33 -8.26
C LEU A 105 10.55 -7.54 -8.10
N ILE A 106 9.86 -7.60 -6.97
CA ILE A 106 8.74 -8.51 -6.74
C ILE A 106 7.51 -7.62 -6.58
N LEU A 107 6.58 -7.72 -7.51
CA LEU A 107 5.37 -6.90 -7.55
C LEU A 107 4.15 -7.77 -7.19
N SER A 108 3.61 -7.58 -6.00
CA SER A 108 2.44 -8.28 -5.49
C SER A 108 1.20 -7.40 -5.63
N SER A 109 0.16 -7.91 -6.30
CA SER A 109 -1.07 -7.15 -6.62
C SER A 109 -0.72 -5.78 -7.22
N PRO A 110 -0.04 -5.76 -8.39
CA PRO A 110 0.54 -4.54 -8.93
C PRO A 110 -0.54 -3.49 -9.23
N CYS A 111 -0.27 -2.26 -8.79
CA CYS A 111 -1.03 -1.08 -9.10
C CYS A 111 -0.05 -0.06 -9.70
N LEU A 112 0.01 0.04 -11.02
CA LEU A 112 0.97 0.89 -11.73
C LEU A 112 0.35 2.16 -12.30
N SER A 113 -0.98 2.27 -12.25
CA SER A 113 -1.73 3.45 -12.68
C SER A 113 -2.94 3.66 -11.77
N ALA A 114 -2.97 4.79 -11.07
CA ALA A 114 -4.10 5.15 -10.21
C ALA A 114 -5.40 5.31 -11.02
N ARG A 115 -5.31 5.80 -12.27
CA ARG A 115 -6.45 5.91 -13.18
C ARG A 115 -7.01 4.55 -13.53
N MET A 116 -6.18 3.62 -14.03
CA MET A 116 -6.62 2.27 -14.38
C MET A 116 -7.18 1.52 -13.17
N TRP A 117 -6.53 1.67 -12.01
CA TRP A 117 -7.02 1.08 -10.77
C TRP A 117 -8.44 1.57 -10.44
N LYS A 118 -8.69 2.88 -10.58
CA LYS A 118 -10.02 3.45 -10.35
C LYS A 118 -11.04 2.93 -11.35
N GLU A 119 -10.72 2.91 -12.64
CA GLU A 119 -11.58 2.41 -13.70
C GLU A 119 -11.96 0.93 -13.46
N ASP A 120 -10.98 0.10 -13.08
CA ASP A 120 -11.22 -1.30 -12.75
C ASP A 120 -12.04 -1.47 -11.46
N ALA A 121 -11.78 -0.68 -10.43
CA ALA A 121 -12.56 -0.70 -9.19
C ALA A 121 -14.03 -0.32 -9.46
N ASP A 122 -14.27 0.70 -10.29
CA ASP A 122 -15.62 1.12 -10.68
C ASP A 122 -16.32 0.00 -11.47
N ARG A 123 -15.62 -0.65 -12.41
CA ARG A 123 -16.14 -1.79 -13.17
C ARG A 123 -16.49 -2.98 -12.27
N LEU A 124 -15.62 -3.33 -11.34
CA LEU A 124 -15.87 -4.42 -10.38
C LEU A 124 -17.06 -4.12 -9.48
N ARG A 125 -17.25 -2.85 -9.11
CA ARG A 125 -18.39 -2.39 -8.32
C ARG A 125 -19.73 -2.69 -8.98
N LEU A 126 -19.80 -2.58 -10.31
CA LEU A 126 -21.02 -2.92 -11.06
C LEU A 126 -21.39 -4.42 -11.00
N LEU A 127 -20.49 -5.28 -10.52
CA LEU A 127 -20.74 -6.71 -10.32
C LEU A 127 -21.28 -7.03 -8.91
N LEU A 128 -21.39 -6.04 -8.02
CA LEU A 128 -22.03 -6.20 -6.71
C LEU A 128 -23.57 -6.26 -6.87
N PRO A 129 -24.30 -6.78 -5.86
CA PRO A 129 -25.75 -6.63 -5.81
C PRO A 129 -26.17 -5.16 -5.92
N LYS A 130 -27.27 -4.89 -6.60
CA LYS A 130 -27.74 -3.50 -6.85
C LYS A 130 -27.92 -2.69 -5.57
N GLU A 131 -28.46 -3.34 -4.53
CA GLU A 131 -28.68 -2.73 -3.23
C GLU A 131 -27.38 -2.24 -2.60
N VAL A 132 -26.28 -3.01 -2.76
CA VAL A 132 -24.95 -2.62 -2.28
C VAL A 132 -24.39 -1.47 -3.11
N GLN A 133 -24.57 -1.50 -4.44
CA GLN A 133 -24.13 -0.40 -5.30
C GLN A 133 -24.81 0.91 -4.92
N GLU A 134 -26.13 0.90 -4.76
CA GLU A 134 -26.93 2.08 -4.39
C GLU A 134 -26.55 2.61 -3.00
N LEU A 135 -26.36 1.69 -2.03
CA LEU A 135 -25.89 2.03 -0.70
C LEU A 135 -24.55 2.77 -0.73
N LEU A 136 -23.57 2.22 -1.43
CA LEU A 136 -22.25 2.83 -1.53
C LEU A 136 -22.31 4.21 -2.17
N LEU A 137 -23.05 4.36 -3.28
CA LEU A 137 -23.22 5.65 -3.98
C LEU A 137 -23.92 6.69 -3.11
N ARG A 138 -24.98 6.30 -2.39
CA ARG A 138 -25.72 7.19 -1.48
C ARG A 138 -24.81 7.76 -0.39
N HIS A 139 -24.02 6.91 0.27
CA HIS A 139 -23.13 7.35 1.34
C HIS A 139 -21.95 8.19 0.82
N GLU A 140 -21.46 7.90 -0.37
CA GLU A 140 -20.40 8.70 -1.01
C GLU A 140 -20.90 10.09 -1.38
N ALA A 141 -22.10 10.19 -1.95
CA ALA A 141 -22.72 11.46 -2.26
C ALA A 141 -23.02 12.30 -0.99
N ALA A 142 -23.40 11.63 0.10
CA ALA A 142 -23.68 12.27 1.39
C ALA A 142 -22.43 12.58 2.23
N GLY A 143 -21.23 12.11 1.83
CA GLY A 143 -20.01 12.26 2.63
C GLY A 143 -20.00 11.41 3.92
N THR A 144 -20.90 10.41 4.05
CA THR A 144 -21.09 9.58 5.25
C THR A 144 -20.37 8.23 5.16
N THR A 145 -19.22 8.20 4.52
CA THR A 145 -18.43 6.98 4.29
C THR A 145 -17.84 6.34 5.56
N ALA A 146 -17.99 6.99 6.71
CA ALA A 146 -17.58 6.46 8.01
C ALA A 146 -18.69 5.64 8.69
N SER A 147 -19.92 5.58 8.15
CA SER A 147 -21.04 4.84 8.74
C SER A 147 -20.78 3.33 8.69
N ASP A 148 -21.34 2.62 9.66
CA ASP A 148 -21.23 1.14 9.72
C ASP A 148 -21.88 0.49 8.50
N GLU A 149 -22.97 1.07 8.00
CA GLU A 149 -23.68 0.62 6.80
C GLU A 149 -22.79 0.70 5.56
N TYR A 150 -22.09 1.83 5.35
CA TYR A 150 -21.13 1.95 4.27
C TYR A 150 -19.97 0.96 4.39
N GLN A 151 -19.42 0.82 5.60
CA GLN A 151 -18.33 -0.11 5.86
C GLN A 151 -18.74 -1.57 5.60
N ALA A 152 -19.98 -1.94 5.90
CA ALA A 152 -20.52 -3.26 5.56
C ALA A 152 -20.57 -3.46 4.04
N GLY A 153 -21.03 -2.46 3.27
CA GLY A 153 -21.04 -2.50 1.81
C GLY A 153 -19.64 -2.61 1.21
N VAL A 154 -18.66 -1.87 1.76
CA VAL A 154 -17.24 -2.00 1.38
C VAL A 154 -16.72 -3.41 1.69
N MET A 155 -17.14 -4.01 2.78
CA MET A 155 -16.73 -5.36 3.15
C MET A 155 -17.22 -6.41 2.15
N GLU A 156 -18.42 -6.25 1.59
CA GLU A 156 -18.91 -7.11 0.50
C GLU A 156 -18.02 -7.02 -0.75
N TYR A 157 -17.56 -5.81 -1.10
CA TYR A 157 -16.59 -5.62 -2.19
C TYR A 157 -15.26 -6.33 -1.86
N ILE A 158 -14.73 -6.15 -0.66
CA ILE A 158 -13.46 -6.74 -0.22
C ILE A 158 -13.52 -8.26 -0.29
N LYS A 159 -14.55 -8.88 0.26
CA LYS A 159 -14.73 -10.34 0.25
C LYS A 159 -14.78 -10.91 -1.16
N ARG A 160 -15.40 -10.19 -2.08
CA ARG A 160 -15.59 -10.66 -3.45
C ARG A 160 -14.36 -10.50 -4.34
N PHE A 161 -13.65 -9.37 -4.20
CA PHE A 161 -12.62 -8.97 -5.18
C PHE A 161 -11.21 -8.81 -4.60
N ALA A 162 -11.06 -8.61 -3.30
CA ALA A 162 -9.77 -8.36 -2.69
C ALA A 162 -9.26 -9.50 -1.79
N CYS A 163 -10.09 -10.02 -0.91
CA CYS A 163 -9.70 -11.10 0.00
C CYS A 163 -10.85 -12.09 0.19
N ARG A 164 -10.72 -13.29 -0.37
CA ARG A 164 -11.73 -14.36 -0.33
C ARG A 164 -11.55 -15.32 0.85
N LEU A 165 -10.67 -15.01 1.79
CA LEU A 165 -10.51 -15.81 3.01
C LEU A 165 -11.66 -15.54 3.98
N ASP A 166 -12.19 -16.60 4.61
CA ASP A 166 -13.19 -16.53 5.66
C ASP A 166 -12.72 -17.39 6.84
N PRO A 167 -12.54 -16.83 8.05
CA PRO A 167 -12.66 -15.42 8.36
C PRO A 167 -11.53 -14.57 7.71
N LEU A 168 -11.84 -13.28 7.48
CA LEU A 168 -10.82 -12.33 6.99
C LEU A 168 -9.65 -12.26 8.00
N PRO A 169 -8.39 -12.22 7.54
CA PRO A 169 -7.25 -12.02 8.43
C PRO A 169 -7.42 -10.78 9.29
N GLN A 170 -7.13 -10.87 10.59
CA GLN A 170 -7.26 -9.75 11.53
C GLN A 170 -6.56 -8.47 11.06
N ALA A 171 -5.45 -8.61 10.34
CA ALA A 171 -4.72 -7.50 9.75
C ALA A 171 -5.54 -6.74 8.66
N THR A 172 -6.53 -7.38 8.04
CA THR A 172 -7.42 -6.76 7.04
C THR A 172 -8.58 -6.01 7.71
N CYS A 173 -8.89 -6.36 8.96
CA CYS A 173 -9.97 -5.78 9.76
C CYS A 173 -9.52 -4.58 10.61
N THR A 174 -8.26 -4.17 10.56
CA THR A 174 -7.81 -3.00 11.32
C THR A 174 -8.47 -1.76 10.77
N ARG A 175 -9.19 -1.08 11.69
CA ARG A 175 -9.94 0.16 11.50
C ARG A 175 -9.32 1.07 10.45
N ALA A 176 -10.16 1.53 9.52
CA ALA A 176 -9.80 2.51 8.51
C ALA A 176 -8.96 3.66 9.09
N PRO A 177 -7.99 4.18 8.32
CA PRO A 177 -7.14 5.26 8.78
C PRO A 177 -7.96 6.45 9.29
N SER A 178 -7.41 7.18 10.29
CA SER A 178 -7.99 8.41 10.82
C SER A 178 -8.35 9.40 9.69
N GLU A 179 -9.24 10.34 9.98
CA GLU A 179 -9.80 11.30 9.02
C GLU A 179 -8.74 12.06 8.19
N ALA A 180 -7.56 12.31 8.75
CA ALA A 180 -6.40 12.88 8.04
C ALA A 180 -5.84 11.97 6.93
N ALA A 181 -5.98 10.66 7.07
CA ALA A 181 -5.57 9.69 6.05
C ALA A 181 -6.66 9.43 5.00
N ARG A 182 -7.89 9.94 5.20
CA ARG A 182 -9.05 9.78 4.31
C ARG A 182 -9.14 10.84 3.22
N ARG A 183 -8.43 11.98 3.34
CA ARG A 183 -8.40 12.95 2.26
C ARG A 183 -7.61 12.37 1.09
N PRO A 184 -8.23 12.20 -0.10
CA PRO A 184 -7.46 11.83 -1.27
C PRO A 184 -6.41 12.93 -1.47
N PRO A 185 -5.14 12.57 -1.73
CA PRO A 185 -4.22 13.56 -2.23
C PRO A 185 -4.79 14.07 -3.54
N SER A 186 -4.65 15.35 -3.78
CA SER A 186 -4.76 15.90 -5.12
C SER A 186 -3.64 15.29 -5.96
N TRP A 187 -3.89 14.13 -6.52
CA TRP A 187 -3.06 13.57 -7.57
C TRP A 187 -3.41 14.34 -8.84
N SER A 188 -2.90 15.54 -8.98
CA SER A 188 -2.74 16.14 -10.29
C SER A 188 -1.65 15.32 -10.97
N CYS A 189 -2.03 14.31 -11.75
CA CYS A 189 -1.19 13.83 -12.83
C CYS A 189 -1.04 14.99 -13.80
N THR A 190 -0.07 15.84 -13.59
CA THR A 190 0.48 16.64 -14.68
C THR A 190 1.26 15.64 -15.52
N ALA A 191 0.57 15.06 -16.52
CA ALA A 191 1.23 14.48 -17.67
C ALA A 191 1.99 15.62 -18.37
N GLY A 192 3.29 15.58 -18.31
CA GLY A 192 4.17 16.22 -19.27
C GLY A 192 4.56 15.18 -20.31
#